data_634093f9fcfb5a56af827a082d91e7e9
#
_entry.id   634093f9fcfb5a56af827a082d91e7e9
#
_cell.length_a   1.000
_cell.length_b   1.000
_cell.length_c   1.000
_cell.angle_alpha   90.00
_cell.angle_beta   90.00
_cell.angle_gamma   90.00
#
_symmetry.space_group_name_H-M   'P 1'
#
loop_
_entity.id
_entity.type
_entity.pdbx_description
1 polymer ?
#
loop_
_entity_poly.entity_id
_entity_poly.type
_entity_poly.pdbx_seq_one_letter_code
_entity_poly.pdbx_strand_id
1 'polypeptide(L)'
;MPKKNVQKRKSKASIPLIFAGILVIGLAFVFSLQSITHFWNDGNQNEEAPTHQSFIDQLAPHAKELQQGYGILPSIILGQAILESNWGQSQLASQYNNLFGIKASGNQPKVSLETKEYVNEQWITIQGEFKVYQSWEESLDDHTMLFVNGTNWDPQL
;
A
#
# COMPACT_ATOMS: atom_id res chain seq x y z
N MET A 1 -32.54 -47.48 28.82
CA MET A 1 -31.35 -46.61 28.71
C MET A 1 -31.44 -45.84 27.38
N PRO A 2 -31.61 -44.55 27.34
CA PRO A 2 -31.73 -43.78 26.09
C PRO A 2 -30.34 -43.40 25.56
N LYS A 3 -30.09 -43.66 24.29
CA LYS A 3 -28.84 -43.32 23.58
C LYS A 3 -28.83 -41.80 23.34
N LYS A 4 -27.85 -41.09 23.88
CA LYS A 4 -27.58 -39.67 23.57
C LYS A 4 -27.06 -39.52 22.15
N ASN A 5 -27.82 -38.84 21.32
CA ASN A 5 -27.41 -38.39 19.97
C ASN A 5 -26.43 -37.24 20.12
N VAL A 6 -25.15 -37.49 19.81
CA VAL A 6 -24.15 -36.40 19.74
C VAL A 6 -24.22 -35.79 18.35
N GLN A 7 -24.84 -34.63 18.25
CA GLN A 7 -24.78 -33.80 17.03
C GLN A 7 -23.36 -33.24 16.88
N LYS A 8 -22.65 -33.69 15.85
CA LYS A 8 -21.40 -33.07 15.40
C LYS A 8 -21.70 -31.68 14.83
N ARG A 9 -21.36 -30.65 15.58
CA ARG A 9 -21.31 -29.29 15.10
C ARG A 9 -20.26 -29.20 13.97
N LYS A 10 -20.70 -29.02 12.72
CA LYS A 10 -19.81 -28.68 11.61
C LYS A 10 -19.31 -27.26 11.87
N SER A 11 -18.05 -27.12 12.22
CA SER A 11 -17.36 -25.85 12.23
C SER A 11 -17.33 -25.35 10.77
N LYS A 12 -18.00 -24.22 10.52
CA LYS A 12 -17.79 -23.48 9.26
C LYS A 12 -16.40 -22.89 9.38
N ALA A 13 -15.45 -23.44 8.64
CA ALA A 13 -14.16 -22.82 8.46
C ALA A 13 -14.39 -21.44 7.84
N SER A 14 -14.22 -20.39 8.61
CA SER A 14 -14.08 -19.04 8.11
C SER A 14 -12.82 -19.03 7.25
N ILE A 15 -12.97 -18.73 5.97
CA ILE A 15 -11.88 -18.51 5.03
C ILE A 15 -11.02 -17.41 5.63
N PRO A 16 -9.72 -17.65 5.89
CA PRO A 16 -8.92 -16.72 6.68
C PRO A 16 -8.74 -15.39 5.94
N LEU A 17 -8.79 -14.32 6.73
CA LEU A 17 -8.53 -12.93 6.34
C LEU A 17 -7.20 -12.69 5.57
N ILE A 18 -6.35 -13.69 5.47
CA ILE A 18 -5.11 -13.68 4.67
C ILE A 18 -5.37 -13.27 3.21
N PHE A 19 -6.53 -13.64 2.63
CA PHE A 19 -6.91 -13.19 1.30
C PHE A 19 -7.26 -11.70 1.21
N ALA A 20 -7.66 -11.06 2.29
CA ALA A 20 -7.98 -9.63 2.30
C ALA A 20 -6.71 -8.77 2.18
N GLY A 21 -5.61 -9.16 2.82
CA GLY A 21 -4.32 -8.45 2.72
C GLY A 21 -3.70 -8.55 1.32
N ILE A 22 -3.70 -9.74 0.73
CA ILE A 22 -3.20 -9.97 -0.64
C ILE A 22 -4.07 -9.23 -1.66
N LEU A 23 -5.36 -9.10 -1.40
CA LEU A 23 -6.31 -8.42 -2.28
C LEU A 23 -6.11 -6.90 -2.28
N VAL A 24 -5.73 -6.30 -1.15
CA VAL A 24 -5.39 -4.88 -1.04
C VAL A 24 -4.11 -4.56 -1.82
N ILE A 25 -3.11 -5.45 -1.78
CA ILE A 25 -1.86 -5.31 -2.54
C ILE A 25 -2.13 -5.47 -4.05
N GLY A 26 -2.96 -6.44 -4.45
CA GLY A 26 -3.34 -6.65 -5.85
C GLY A 26 -4.17 -5.49 -6.44
N LEU A 27 -4.90 -4.78 -5.61
CA LEU A 27 -5.78 -3.67 -6.00
C LEU A 27 -5.00 -2.39 -6.33
N ALA A 28 -3.94 -2.08 -5.58
CA ALA A 28 -3.04 -1.00 -5.91
C ALA A 28 -2.38 -1.22 -7.29
N PHE A 29 -2.10 -2.47 -7.63
CA PHE A 29 -1.50 -2.84 -8.93
C PHE A 29 -2.42 -2.56 -10.13
N VAL A 30 -3.71 -2.86 -10.03
CA VAL A 30 -4.67 -2.59 -11.14
C VAL A 30 -4.89 -1.09 -11.34
N PHE A 31 -4.80 -0.28 -10.27
CA PHE A 31 -4.91 1.17 -10.34
C PHE A 31 -3.71 1.82 -11.02
N SER A 32 -2.52 1.28 -10.81
CA SER A 32 -1.30 1.74 -11.49
C SER A 32 -1.40 1.60 -13.02
N LEU A 33 -2.02 0.54 -13.50
CA LEU A 33 -2.16 0.29 -14.94
C LEU A 33 -3.19 1.19 -15.64
N GLN A 34 -4.23 1.65 -14.97
CA GLN A 34 -5.22 2.54 -15.57
C GLN A 34 -4.79 4.01 -15.62
N SER A 35 -3.87 4.42 -14.76
CA SER A 35 -3.31 5.78 -14.79
C SER A 35 -2.39 6.02 -16.00
N ILE A 36 -1.86 4.97 -16.60
CA ILE A 36 -0.93 5.07 -17.75
C ILE A 36 -1.60 5.64 -18.99
N THR A 37 -2.90 5.43 -19.19
CA THR A 37 -3.60 5.88 -20.40
C THR A 37 -3.98 7.37 -20.40
N HIS A 38 -4.04 8.01 -19.23
CA HIS A 38 -4.34 9.44 -19.13
C HIS A 38 -3.09 10.33 -19.23
N PHE A 39 -1.89 9.81 -18.99
CA PHE A 39 -0.65 10.59 -18.98
C PHE A 39 -0.11 10.95 -20.36
N TRP A 40 -0.57 10.31 -21.44
CA TRP A 40 -0.09 10.57 -22.79
C TRP A 40 -0.73 11.79 -23.47
N ASN A 41 -1.70 12.45 -22.83
CA ASN A 41 -2.50 13.50 -23.48
C ASN A 41 -2.37 14.93 -22.91
N ASP A 42 -1.55 15.15 -21.88
CA ASP A 42 -1.35 16.52 -21.37
C ASP A 42 0.10 16.96 -21.54
N GLY A 43 0.34 17.59 -22.65
CA GLY A 43 1.60 18.25 -22.97
C GLY A 43 1.76 19.54 -22.18
N ASN A 44 2.90 19.69 -21.54
CA ASN A 44 3.51 20.93 -21.07
C ASN A 44 3.47 21.22 -19.56
N GLN A 45 4.30 20.50 -18.81
CA GLN A 45 5.04 21.09 -17.68
C GLN A 45 6.39 20.36 -17.61
N ASN A 46 7.51 21.07 -17.77
CA ASN A 46 8.88 20.54 -17.74
C ASN A 46 9.34 20.21 -16.31
N GLU A 47 8.66 19.31 -15.62
CA GLU A 47 9.27 18.49 -14.59
C GLU A 47 9.37 17.09 -15.19
N GLU A 48 10.56 16.72 -15.68
CA GLU A 48 10.82 15.38 -16.16
C GLU A 48 10.45 14.41 -15.03
N ALA A 49 9.51 13.52 -15.30
CA ALA A 49 9.18 12.45 -14.38
C ALA A 49 10.49 11.73 -13.98
N PRO A 50 10.70 11.40 -12.69
CA PRO A 50 11.94 10.78 -12.26
C PRO A 50 12.22 9.55 -13.12
N THR A 51 13.43 9.43 -13.62
CA THR A 51 13.84 8.21 -14.32
C THR A 51 13.84 7.06 -13.33
N HIS A 52 13.67 5.83 -13.81
CA HIS A 52 13.73 4.64 -12.95
C HIS A 52 15.01 4.60 -12.12
N GLN A 53 16.14 5.03 -12.73
CA GLN A 53 17.41 5.07 -12.02
C GLN A 53 17.44 6.16 -10.95
N SER A 54 16.95 7.36 -11.23
CA SER A 54 16.92 8.44 -10.25
C SER A 54 16.03 8.13 -9.05
N PHE A 55 14.91 7.42 -9.26
CA PHE A 55 14.06 6.94 -8.17
C PHE A 55 14.82 5.98 -7.24
N ILE A 56 15.57 5.03 -7.82
CA ILE A 56 16.38 4.09 -7.04
C ILE A 56 17.52 4.83 -6.32
N ASP A 57 18.25 5.70 -7.03
CA ASP A 57 19.40 6.43 -6.48
C ASP A 57 18.99 7.33 -5.30
N GLN A 58 17.80 7.90 -5.35
CA GLN A 58 17.26 8.70 -4.26
C GLN A 58 16.95 7.85 -3.03
N LEU A 59 16.28 6.72 -3.18
CA LEU A 59 15.72 5.96 -2.05
C LEU A 59 16.66 4.85 -1.53
N ALA A 60 17.60 4.35 -2.33
CA ALA A 60 18.47 3.24 -1.94
C ALA A 60 19.34 3.53 -0.71
N PRO A 61 19.90 4.75 -0.49
CA PRO A 61 20.63 5.04 0.72
C PRO A 61 19.78 4.86 1.97
N HIS A 62 18.58 5.45 2.00
CA HIS A 62 17.67 5.37 3.12
C HIS A 62 17.14 3.93 3.35
N ALA A 63 16.84 3.20 2.29
CA ALA A 63 16.45 1.78 2.40
C ALA A 63 17.57 0.90 3.03
N LYS A 64 18.84 1.23 2.83
CA LYS A 64 19.97 0.57 3.50
C LYS A 64 20.05 0.92 4.98
N GLU A 65 19.73 2.14 5.36
CA GLU A 65 19.64 2.55 6.78
C GLU A 65 18.52 1.78 7.48
N LEU A 66 17.37 1.62 6.85
CA LEU A 66 16.25 0.82 7.36
C LEU A 66 16.63 -0.66 7.53
N GLN A 67 17.43 -1.21 6.62
CA GLN A 67 17.96 -2.57 6.80
C GLN A 67 18.84 -2.68 8.05
N GLN A 68 19.70 -1.71 8.29
CA GLN A 68 20.58 -1.72 9.46
C GLN A 68 19.77 -1.59 10.76
N GLY A 69 18.73 -0.77 10.76
CA GLY A 69 17.87 -0.56 11.92
C GLY A 69 16.88 -1.68 12.21
N TYR A 70 16.30 -2.25 11.16
CA TYR A 70 15.14 -3.14 11.28
C TYR A 70 15.28 -4.48 10.57
N GLY A 71 16.37 -4.71 9.83
CA GLY A 71 16.64 -5.99 9.18
C GLY A 71 15.86 -6.25 7.88
N ILE A 72 15.04 -5.31 7.39
CA ILE A 72 14.25 -5.47 6.17
C ILE A 72 15.14 -5.20 4.97
N LEU A 73 15.15 -6.11 3.99
CA LEU A 73 16.01 -6.00 2.82
C LEU A 73 15.62 -4.78 1.96
N PRO A 74 16.59 -3.93 1.55
CA PRO A 74 16.34 -2.77 0.69
C PRO A 74 15.62 -3.13 -0.61
N SER A 75 15.94 -4.28 -1.20
CA SER A 75 15.29 -4.77 -2.42
C SER A 75 13.79 -5.02 -2.25
N ILE A 76 13.35 -5.41 -1.06
CA ILE A 76 11.93 -5.61 -0.75
C ILE A 76 11.23 -4.25 -0.65
N ILE A 77 11.77 -3.33 0.16
CA ILE A 77 11.18 -2.00 0.36
C ILE A 77 11.12 -1.24 -0.98
N LEU A 78 12.24 -1.22 -1.72
CA LEU A 78 12.31 -0.53 -3.01
C LEU A 78 11.40 -1.18 -4.06
N GLY A 79 11.37 -2.52 -4.12
CA GLY A 79 10.48 -3.24 -5.03
C GLY A 79 9.00 -2.92 -4.79
N GLN A 80 8.58 -2.86 -3.54
CA GLN A 80 7.23 -2.46 -3.17
C GLN A 80 6.98 -0.98 -3.51
N ALA A 81 7.90 -0.07 -3.18
CA ALA A 81 7.78 1.34 -3.52
C ALA A 81 7.64 1.55 -5.04
N ILE A 82 8.41 0.85 -5.84
CA ILE A 82 8.32 0.89 -7.31
C ILE A 82 6.93 0.47 -7.79
N LEU A 83 6.45 -0.67 -7.31
CA LEU A 83 5.18 -1.25 -7.75
C LEU A 83 3.99 -0.40 -7.32
N GLU A 84 3.96 0.01 -6.05
CA GLU A 84 2.83 0.74 -5.46
C GLU A 84 2.74 2.18 -5.97
N SER A 85 3.87 2.83 -6.22
CA SER A 85 3.90 4.23 -6.63
C SER A 85 4.04 4.45 -8.15
N ASN A 86 4.19 3.38 -8.94
CA ASN A 86 4.60 3.49 -10.33
C ASN A 86 5.86 4.36 -10.48
N TRP A 87 6.96 3.96 -9.81
CA TRP A 87 8.22 4.72 -9.82
C TRP A 87 8.09 6.17 -9.29
N GLY A 88 7.24 6.38 -8.30
CA GLY A 88 6.97 7.70 -7.74
C GLY A 88 6.05 8.59 -8.57
N GLN A 89 5.51 8.09 -9.69
CA GLN A 89 4.71 8.86 -10.64
C GLN A 89 3.21 8.88 -10.30
N SER A 90 2.74 8.03 -9.40
CA SER A 90 1.33 8.06 -8.98
C SER A 90 1.00 9.40 -8.34
N GLN A 91 -0.27 9.83 -8.40
CA GLN A 91 -0.70 11.08 -7.78
C GLN A 91 -0.38 11.14 -6.29
N LEU A 92 -0.56 10.04 -5.57
CA LEU A 92 -0.23 9.95 -4.15
C LEU A 92 1.28 10.13 -3.90
N ALA A 93 2.13 9.51 -4.71
CA ALA A 93 3.56 9.62 -4.56
C ALA A 93 4.10 11.00 -4.97
N SER A 94 3.68 11.52 -6.12
CA SER A 94 4.22 12.76 -6.69
C SER A 94 3.75 14.03 -5.98
N GLN A 95 2.49 14.06 -5.50
CA GLN A 95 1.91 15.25 -4.89
C GLN A 95 1.90 15.20 -3.36
N TYR A 96 1.90 14.01 -2.77
CA TYR A 96 1.70 13.83 -1.33
C TYR A 96 2.76 12.94 -0.68
N ASN A 97 3.80 12.57 -1.41
CA ASN A 97 4.92 11.73 -0.96
C ASN A 97 4.50 10.36 -0.39
N ASN A 98 3.31 9.88 -0.70
CA ASN A 98 2.79 8.61 -0.21
C ASN A 98 3.03 7.51 -1.24
N LEU A 99 4.13 6.79 -1.09
CA LEU A 99 4.57 5.76 -2.04
C LEU A 99 3.72 4.47 -1.98
N PHE A 100 3.07 4.19 -0.86
CA PHE A 100 2.44 2.90 -0.60
C PHE A 100 0.92 2.99 -0.44
N GLY A 101 0.32 4.14 -0.70
CA GLY A 101 -1.13 4.31 -0.55
C GLY A 101 -1.63 4.14 0.90
N ILE A 102 -0.81 4.48 1.90
CA ILE A 102 -1.15 4.29 3.30
C ILE A 102 -2.30 5.23 3.67
N LYS A 103 -3.37 4.63 4.20
CA LYS A 103 -4.55 5.35 4.66
C LYS A 103 -4.24 6.16 5.92
N ALA A 104 -4.83 7.34 6.03
CA ALA A 104 -4.73 8.17 7.22
C ALA A 104 -5.72 7.74 8.30
N SER A 105 -5.34 7.96 9.56
CA SER A 105 -6.21 7.78 10.72
C SER A 105 -6.06 8.96 11.69
N GLY A 106 -7.12 9.30 12.38
CA GLY A 106 -7.10 10.39 13.36
C GLY A 106 -6.76 11.75 12.76
N ASN A 107 -5.90 12.53 13.44
CA ASN A 107 -5.57 13.91 13.10
C ASN A 107 -4.27 14.05 12.29
N GLN A 108 -3.82 13.02 11.62
CA GLN A 108 -2.62 13.06 10.78
C GLN A 108 -2.84 13.95 9.55
N PRO A 109 -1.78 14.56 8.97
CA PRO A 109 -1.85 15.19 7.66
C PRO A 109 -2.42 14.22 6.63
N LYS A 110 -3.45 14.64 5.91
CA LYS A 110 -4.17 13.76 5.00
C LYS A 110 -4.74 14.47 3.81
N VAL A 111 -4.96 13.71 2.75
CA VAL A 111 -5.66 14.11 1.53
C VAL A 111 -6.81 13.14 1.28
N SER A 112 -7.94 13.67 0.79
CA SER A 112 -9.08 12.87 0.35
C SER A 112 -9.00 12.72 -1.16
N LEU A 113 -8.90 11.47 -1.63
CA LEU A 113 -8.85 11.14 -3.05
C LEU A 113 -9.86 10.03 -3.37
N GLU A 114 -10.35 10.06 -4.60
CA GLU A 114 -11.21 8.99 -5.11
C GLU A 114 -10.41 7.70 -5.24
N THR A 115 -10.95 6.62 -4.70
CA THR A 115 -10.36 5.27 -4.79
C THR A 115 -11.46 4.24 -5.05
N LYS A 116 -11.09 3.12 -5.64
CA LYS A 116 -12.00 2.00 -5.83
C LYS A 116 -11.71 0.93 -4.79
N GLU A 117 -12.73 0.42 -4.18
CA GLU A 117 -12.64 -0.70 -3.25
C GLU A 117 -13.57 -1.84 -3.66
N TYR A 118 -13.14 -3.06 -3.42
CA TYR A 118 -13.94 -4.25 -3.70
C TYR A 118 -14.67 -4.69 -2.43
N VAL A 119 -15.97 -4.41 -2.38
CA VAL A 119 -16.80 -4.68 -1.21
C VAL A 119 -18.02 -5.49 -1.65
N ASN A 120 -18.31 -6.58 -0.94
CA ASN A 120 -19.45 -7.45 -1.22
C ASN A 120 -19.53 -7.87 -2.70
N GLU A 121 -18.42 -8.36 -3.25
CA GLU A 121 -18.29 -8.84 -4.63
C GLU A 121 -18.52 -7.76 -5.71
N GLN A 122 -18.43 -6.48 -5.36
CA GLN A 122 -18.59 -5.35 -6.27
C GLN A 122 -17.50 -4.30 -6.09
N TRP A 123 -17.09 -3.71 -7.20
CA TRP A 123 -16.23 -2.55 -7.20
C TRP A 123 -17.07 -1.29 -6.91
N ILE A 124 -16.71 -0.58 -5.86
CA ILE A 124 -17.29 0.71 -5.51
C ILE A 124 -16.24 1.80 -5.54
N THR A 125 -16.63 2.97 -5.96
CA THR A 125 -15.79 4.16 -5.89
C THR A 125 -16.15 4.92 -4.61
N ILE A 126 -15.13 5.20 -3.79
CA ILE A 126 -15.29 5.93 -2.53
C ILE A 126 -14.24 7.03 -2.41
N GLN A 127 -14.47 7.97 -1.50
CA GLN A 127 -13.43 8.91 -1.06
C GLN A 127 -12.60 8.24 0.04
N GLY A 128 -11.32 8.02 -0.25
CA GLY A 128 -10.36 7.50 0.71
C GLY A 128 -9.50 8.61 1.29
N GLU A 129 -9.26 8.59 2.60
CA GLU A 129 -8.30 9.48 3.25
C GLU A 129 -6.92 8.83 3.28
N PHE A 130 -5.92 9.49 2.72
CA PHE A 130 -4.55 8.99 2.62
C PHE A 130 -3.60 9.91 3.38
N LYS A 131 -2.56 9.34 3.99
CA LYS A 131 -1.50 10.10 4.65
C LYS A 131 -0.76 10.99 3.66
N VAL A 132 -0.34 12.16 4.15
CA VAL A 132 0.56 13.09 3.45
C VAL A 132 1.88 13.10 4.22
N TYR A 133 2.99 12.88 3.51
CA TYR A 133 4.33 12.87 4.08
C TYR A 133 5.14 14.07 3.61
N GLN A 134 6.19 14.40 4.36
CA GLN A 134 7.11 15.48 4.02
C GLN A 134 8.08 15.07 2.90
N SER A 135 8.40 13.77 2.82
CA SER A 135 9.29 13.20 1.81
C SER A 135 8.96 11.73 1.53
N TRP A 136 9.57 11.16 0.50
CA TRP A 136 9.48 9.74 0.19
C TRP A 136 10.15 8.87 1.26
N GLU A 137 11.22 9.35 1.87
CA GLU A 137 11.91 8.68 2.97
C GLU A 137 10.99 8.50 4.17
N GLU A 138 10.21 9.53 4.55
CA GLU A 138 9.22 9.42 5.62
C GLU A 138 8.13 8.38 5.30
N SER A 139 7.75 8.26 4.02
CA SER A 139 6.83 7.22 3.59
C SER A 139 7.45 5.81 3.69
N LEU A 140 8.77 5.67 3.40
CA LEU A 140 9.50 4.41 3.61
C LEU A 140 9.56 4.04 5.10
N ASP A 141 9.83 5.02 5.96
CA ASP A 141 9.86 4.82 7.43
C ASP A 141 8.54 4.26 7.93
N ASP A 142 7.44 4.93 7.62
CA ASP A 142 6.11 4.53 8.07
C ASP A 142 5.72 3.14 7.54
N HIS A 143 6.02 2.87 6.28
CA HIS A 143 5.80 1.55 5.69
C HIS A 143 6.65 0.46 6.38
N THR A 144 7.91 0.75 6.65
CA THR A 144 8.80 -0.16 7.39
C THR A 144 8.26 -0.47 8.78
N MET A 145 7.73 0.54 9.46
CA MET A 145 7.15 0.37 10.80
C MET A 145 5.90 -0.51 10.81
N LEU A 146 5.18 -0.67 9.70
CA LEU A 146 4.09 -1.65 9.61
C LEU A 146 4.60 -3.09 9.75
N PHE A 147 5.79 -3.40 9.22
CA PHE A 147 6.39 -4.73 9.38
C PHE A 147 6.98 -4.93 10.78
N VAL A 148 7.54 -3.87 11.39
CA VAL A 148 8.17 -3.95 12.70
C VAL A 148 7.15 -4.07 13.83
N ASN A 149 6.08 -3.28 13.76
CA ASN A 149 5.08 -3.18 14.83
C ASN A 149 3.83 -4.04 14.58
N GLY A 150 3.69 -4.59 13.38
CA GLY A 150 2.44 -5.16 12.94
C GLY A 150 1.37 -4.09 12.69
N THR A 151 0.16 -4.52 12.45
CA THR A 151 -1.00 -3.65 12.27
C THR A 151 -2.03 -3.90 13.37
N ASN A 152 -2.95 -2.97 13.59
CA ASN A 152 -4.02 -3.14 14.58
C ASN A 152 -4.94 -4.34 14.29
N TRP A 153 -4.98 -4.79 13.03
CA TRP A 153 -5.77 -5.93 12.58
C TRP A 153 -4.94 -7.21 12.41
N ASP A 154 -3.61 -7.10 12.36
CA ASP A 154 -2.68 -8.21 12.40
C ASP A 154 -1.37 -7.80 13.12
N PRO A 155 -1.29 -7.98 14.44
CA PRO A 155 -0.10 -7.62 15.22
C PRO A 155 1.05 -8.63 15.09
N GLN A 156 0.89 -9.69 14.29
CA GLN A 156 1.92 -10.74 14.08
C GLN A 156 2.52 -10.69 12.67
N LEU A 157 2.27 -9.62 11.94
CA LEU A 157 2.77 -9.47 10.57
C LEU A 157 4.29 -9.33 10.53
#